data_67464aa04ce58550d4948c80e39c6906
#
_entry.id   67464aa04ce58550d4948c80e39c6906
#
_cell.length_a   1.000
_cell.length_b   1.000
_cell.length_c   1.000
_cell.angle_alpha   90.00
_cell.angle_beta   90.00
_cell.angle_gamma   90.00
#
_symmetry.space_group_name_H-M   'P 1'
#
loop_
_entity.id
_entity.type
_entity.pdbx_description
1 polymer ?
#
loop_
_entity_poly.entity_id
_entity_poly.type
_entity_poly.pdbx_seq_one_letter_code
_entity_poly.pdbx_strand_id
1 'polypeptide(L)'
;MVTAHNVTTKKDIVKPLQYIQETTNILTTPTAYGTTPTSSPTFVAAGLNTEITLNPDVVHQDVDVLGSEDIVDAVKTGELYTFTTRFNPTDSVLLNYGLVSGAGTGTVDASLSFIFSEKLDNTEYFTILKGCLPTSTTLSLERGTWNADMTWICKEITTPATSHGLTSPTFVSIPTASPLTHTDAGSDPFAWNSTATPERRFSTTVTRDMSVLSVNGESTITYAKPTTRRIEFSVDAFVKNTTFLTDFKAKTA
;
A
#
# COMPACT_ATOMS: atom_id res chain seq x y z
N MET A 1 0.68 -21.64 13.08
CA MET A 1 0.53 -21.43 11.62
C MET A 1 -0.59 -20.41 11.44
N VAL A 2 -0.24 -19.14 11.23
CA VAL A 2 -1.25 -18.12 10.97
C VAL A 2 -1.64 -18.24 9.50
N THR A 3 -2.85 -18.66 9.23
CA THR A 3 -3.39 -18.75 7.87
C THR A 3 -3.52 -17.34 7.32
N ALA A 4 -2.96 -17.10 6.13
CA ALA A 4 -3.18 -15.85 5.42
C ALA A 4 -4.71 -15.65 5.27
N HIS A 5 -5.22 -14.57 5.85
CA HIS A 5 -6.64 -14.23 5.74
C HIS A 5 -6.83 -13.43 4.47
N ASN A 6 -7.43 -14.08 3.48
CA ASN A 6 -7.73 -13.44 2.19
C ASN A 6 -9.18 -12.91 2.22
N VAL A 7 -9.34 -11.61 2.42
CA VAL A 7 -10.67 -10.97 2.39
C VAL A 7 -11.02 -10.66 0.93
N THR A 8 -11.57 -11.63 0.24
CA THR A 8 -11.86 -11.53 -1.20
C THR A 8 -13.33 -11.29 -1.54
N THR A 9 -14.25 -11.36 -0.58
CA THR A 9 -15.68 -11.23 -0.88
C THR A 9 -16.22 -9.87 -0.47
N LYS A 10 -16.64 -9.07 -1.46
CA LYS A 10 -17.32 -7.78 -1.26
C LYS A 10 -18.53 -7.81 -0.32
N LYS A 11 -19.06 -8.99 -0.04
CA LYS A 11 -20.23 -9.19 0.84
C LYS A 11 -19.91 -9.07 2.32
N ASP A 12 -18.67 -9.32 2.71
CA ASP A 12 -18.27 -9.42 4.11
C ASP A 12 -17.68 -8.09 4.63
N ILE A 13 -17.32 -7.19 3.72
CA ILE A 13 -16.78 -5.87 4.09
C ILE A 13 -17.95 -4.92 4.41
N VAL A 14 -18.00 -4.45 5.66
CA VAL A 14 -18.96 -3.44 6.12
C VAL A 14 -18.44 -2.03 5.89
N LYS A 15 -17.19 -1.78 6.28
CA LYS A 15 -16.50 -0.53 5.99
C LYS A 15 -15.36 -0.80 5.01
N PRO A 16 -15.28 -0.04 3.90
CA PRO A 16 -14.19 -0.15 2.94
C PRO A 16 -12.85 0.14 3.62
N LEU A 17 -11.75 -0.20 2.95
CA LEU A 17 -10.43 0.19 3.40
C LEU A 17 -10.33 1.72 3.45
N GLN A 18 -9.98 2.21 4.61
CA GLN A 18 -9.79 3.63 4.90
C GLN A 18 -8.43 3.82 5.55
N TYR A 19 -7.86 5.01 5.41
CA TYR A 19 -6.57 5.32 5.98
C TYR A 19 -6.54 6.69 6.64
N ILE A 20 -5.57 6.85 7.53
CA ILE A 20 -5.22 8.12 8.16
C ILE A 20 -3.71 8.22 8.29
N GLN A 21 -3.17 9.40 8.13
CA GLN A 21 -1.75 9.64 8.32
C GLN A 21 -1.42 9.68 9.82
N GLU A 22 -0.41 8.90 10.24
CA GLU A 22 0.09 8.88 11.63
C GLU A 22 1.09 10.00 11.86
N THR A 23 2.05 10.13 10.96
CA THR A 23 3.09 11.16 11.02
C THR A 23 3.45 11.63 9.61
N THR A 24 3.90 12.85 9.51
CA THR A 24 4.40 13.40 8.25
C THR A 24 5.82 12.94 7.93
N ASN A 25 6.59 12.58 8.97
CA ASN A 25 7.98 12.11 8.82
C ASN A 25 8.39 11.25 10.02
N ILE A 26 8.58 9.95 9.79
CA ILE A 26 8.99 8.99 10.82
C ILE A 26 10.40 9.25 11.34
N LEU A 27 11.26 9.95 10.58
CA LEU A 27 12.63 10.27 10.99
C LEU A 27 12.66 11.38 12.05
N THR A 28 11.75 12.34 11.96
CA THR A 28 11.67 13.47 12.90
C THR A 28 10.73 13.20 14.06
N THR A 29 9.73 12.35 13.89
CA THR A 29 8.73 11.96 14.91
C THR A 29 8.60 10.44 15.01
N PRO A 30 9.68 9.72 15.39
CA PRO A 30 9.65 8.24 15.42
C PRO A 30 8.65 7.68 16.43
N THR A 31 8.30 8.42 17.47
CA THR A 31 7.30 8.02 18.48
C THR A 31 5.87 7.95 17.93
N ALA A 32 5.58 8.63 16.83
CA ALA A 32 4.28 8.59 16.17
C ALA A 32 4.16 7.41 15.19
N TYR A 33 5.28 6.76 14.84
CA TYR A 33 5.30 5.62 13.94
C TYR A 33 4.58 4.41 14.55
N GLY A 34 3.56 3.93 13.86
CA GLY A 34 2.70 2.85 14.35
C GLY A 34 1.73 3.27 15.45
N THR A 35 1.47 4.58 15.56
CA THR A 35 0.50 5.12 16.51
C THR A 35 -0.66 5.76 15.74
N THR A 36 -1.77 5.06 15.67
CA THR A 36 -3.01 5.60 15.06
C THR A 36 -3.51 6.79 15.89
N PRO A 37 -3.81 7.94 15.28
CA PRO A 37 -4.48 9.03 15.98
C PRO A 37 -5.79 8.54 16.61
N THR A 38 -5.96 8.70 17.91
CA THR A 38 -7.10 8.12 18.64
C THR A 38 -8.21 9.12 18.93
N SER A 39 -7.91 10.42 18.94
CA SER A 39 -8.85 11.49 19.29
C SER A 39 -9.48 12.09 18.05
N SER A 40 -10.76 11.78 17.83
CA SER A 40 -11.57 12.25 16.69
C SER A 40 -10.88 12.09 15.31
N PRO A 41 -10.30 10.93 15.02
CA PRO A 41 -9.62 10.73 13.74
C PRO A 41 -10.60 10.77 12.58
N THR A 42 -10.22 11.46 11.49
CA THR A 42 -10.99 11.48 10.24
C THR A 42 -10.27 10.61 9.22
N PHE A 43 -10.90 9.52 8.84
CA PHE A 43 -10.36 8.59 7.86
C PHE A 43 -10.74 8.99 6.44
N VAL A 44 -9.91 8.60 5.49
CA VAL A 44 -10.11 8.80 4.05
C VAL A 44 -10.22 7.43 3.37
N ALA A 45 -11.15 7.26 2.44
CA ALA A 45 -11.28 6.00 1.71
C ALA A 45 -10.09 5.78 0.77
N ALA A 46 -9.64 4.53 0.65
CA ALA A 46 -8.53 4.18 -0.25
C ALA A 46 -8.91 4.25 -1.73
N GLY A 47 -10.17 3.99 -2.06
CA GLY A 47 -10.68 3.99 -3.43
C GLY A 47 -11.86 3.05 -3.61
N LEU A 48 -12.20 2.75 -4.86
CA LEU A 48 -13.27 1.84 -5.25
C LEU A 48 -12.73 0.42 -5.52
N ASN A 49 -13.62 -0.57 -5.46
CA ASN A 49 -13.29 -1.98 -5.77
C ASN A 49 -12.06 -2.49 -5.00
N THR A 50 -11.92 -2.10 -3.75
CA THR A 50 -10.75 -2.42 -2.95
C THR A 50 -10.70 -3.90 -2.60
N GLU A 51 -9.58 -4.53 -2.93
CA GLU A 51 -9.20 -5.87 -2.50
C GLU A 51 -8.05 -5.75 -1.51
N ILE A 52 -8.06 -6.56 -0.46
CA ILE A 52 -7.05 -6.56 0.59
C ILE A 52 -6.54 -7.99 0.76
N THR A 53 -5.23 -8.16 0.73
CA THR A 53 -4.58 -9.43 1.06
C THR A 53 -3.59 -9.18 2.18
N LEU A 54 -3.80 -9.83 3.31
CA LEU A 54 -2.92 -9.77 4.49
C LEU A 54 -1.94 -10.94 4.44
N ASN A 55 -0.65 -10.65 4.56
CA ASN A 55 0.42 -11.64 4.58
C ASN A 55 1.28 -11.44 5.84
N PRO A 56 0.87 -12.02 6.97
CA PRO A 56 1.72 -12.04 8.15
C PRO A 56 2.87 -13.03 7.92
N ASP A 57 4.08 -12.57 8.08
CA ASP A 57 5.28 -13.40 8.06
C ASP A 57 5.88 -13.44 9.47
N VAL A 58 5.89 -14.61 10.07
CA VAL A 58 6.44 -14.83 11.41
C VAL A 58 7.77 -15.53 11.26
N VAL A 59 8.83 -14.83 11.61
CA VAL A 59 10.18 -15.37 11.55
C VAL A 59 10.45 -16.17 12.82
N HIS A 60 10.76 -17.46 12.66
CA HIS A 60 11.18 -18.34 13.72
C HIS A 60 12.66 -18.64 13.58
N GLN A 61 13.33 -18.76 14.71
CA GLN A 61 14.68 -19.30 14.80
C GLN A 61 14.61 -20.66 15.45
N ASP A 62 15.11 -21.67 14.75
CA ASP A 62 15.20 -23.02 15.28
C ASP A 62 16.29 -23.07 16.34
N VAL A 63 16.00 -23.75 17.42
CA VAL A 63 16.94 -23.97 18.52
C VAL A 63 17.39 -25.44 18.51
N ASP A 64 18.63 -25.63 18.11
CA ASP A 64 19.27 -26.94 18.11
C ASP A 64 19.98 -27.18 19.43
N VAL A 65 19.89 -28.40 19.94
CA VAL A 65 20.68 -28.84 21.09
C VAL A 65 21.81 -29.74 20.59
N LEU A 66 23.01 -29.46 21.03
CA LEU A 66 24.19 -30.24 20.67
C LEU A 66 23.99 -31.74 21.03
N GLY A 67 23.97 -32.59 20.00
CA GLY A 67 23.75 -34.04 20.15
C GLY A 67 22.31 -34.50 19.87
N SER A 68 21.41 -33.63 19.49
CA SER A 68 20.09 -33.98 18.93
C SER A 68 20.11 -33.80 17.39
N GLU A 69 19.52 -34.76 16.67
CA GLU A 69 19.27 -34.65 15.24
C GLU A 69 17.97 -33.88 14.93
N ASP A 70 17.16 -33.64 15.97
CA ASP A 70 15.86 -32.96 15.84
C ASP A 70 15.93 -31.54 16.40
N ILE A 71 15.18 -30.64 15.79
CA ILE A 71 14.93 -29.29 16.30
C ILE A 71 14.14 -29.42 17.61
N VAL A 72 14.72 -28.91 18.69
CA VAL A 72 14.13 -29.05 20.04
C VAL A 72 13.07 -28.00 20.30
N ASP A 73 13.25 -26.82 19.75
CA ASP A 73 12.30 -25.69 19.87
C ASP A 73 12.44 -24.71 18.71
N ALA A 74 11.41 -23.92 18.47
CA ALA A 74 11.42 -22.85 17.50
C ALA A 74 10.99 -21.53 18.18
N VAL A 75 11.95 -20.65 18.38
CA VAL A 75 11.70 -19.38 19.05
C VAL A 75 11.30 -18.33 18.00
N LYS A 76 10.17 -17.68 18.23
CA LYS A 76 9.72 -16.55 17.42
C LYS A 76 10.69 -15.38 17.60
N THR A 77 11.40 -15.02 16.54
CA THR A 77 12.42 -13.95 16.56
C THR A 77 11.95 -12.64 15.94
N GLY A 78 10.86 -12.66 15.18
CA GLY A 78 10.32 -11.45 14.58
C GLY A 78 8.96 -11.66 13.90
N GLU A 79 8.26 -10.56 13.68
CA GLU A 79 7.05 -10.51 12.87
C GLU A 79 7.20 -9.42 11.82
N LEU A 80 7.00 -9.81 10.58
CA LEU A 80 6.91 -8.90 9.46
C LEU A 80 5.49 -8.96 8.91
N TYR A 81 4.80 -7.85 8.97
CA TYR A 81 3.45 -7.74 8.43
C TYR A 81 3.49 -7.03 7.08
N THR A 82 3.06 -7.73 6.06
CA THR A 82 2.85 -7.12 4.75
C THR A 82 1.40 -7.25 4.34
N PHE A 83 0.89 -6.28 3.60
CA PHE A 83 -0.40 -6.40 2.95
C PHE A 83 -0.38 -5.76 1.58
N THR A 84 -1.23 -6.27 0.71
CA THR A 84 -1.41 -5.74 -0.64
C THR A 84 -2.82 -5.21 -0.78
N THR A 85 -2.94 -4.04 -1.39
CA THR A 85 -4.23 -3.45 -1.76
C THR A 85 -4.29 -3.25 -3.26
N ARG A 86 -5.41 -3.66 -3.85
CA ARG A 86 -5.76 -3.35 -5.24
C ARG A 86 -7.03 -2.53 -5.24
N PHE A 87 -7.05 -1.42 -5.97
CA PHE A 87 -8.21 -0.53 -6.02
C PHE A 87 -8.23 0.33 -7.28
N ASN A 88 -9.42 0.89 -7.57
CA ASN A 88 -9.57 1.94 -8.56
C ASN A 88 -9.50 3.30 -7.84
N PRO A 89 -8.47 4.12 -8.06
CA PRO A 89 -8.34 5.40 -7.39
C PRO A 89 -9.44 6.36 -7.83
N THR A 90 -9.99 7.09 -6.87
CA THR A 90 -10.94 8.19 -7.09
C THR A 90 -10.26 9.55 -7.01
N ASP A 91 -9.07 9.58 -6.45
CA ASP A 91 -8.17 10.73 -6.37
C ASP A 91 -6.70 10.26 -6.34
N SER A 92 -5.78 11.19 -6.30
CA SER A 92 -4.33 10.91 -6.26
C SER A 92 -3.73 10.85 -4.85
N VAL A 93 -4.51 11.09 -3.80
CA VAL A 93 -3.96 11.32 -2.45
C VAL A 93 -3.22 10.10 -1.93
N LEU A 94 -3.86 8.92 -1.95
CA LEU A 94 -3.20 7.69 -1.50
C LEU A 94 -2.04 7.28 -2.41
N LEU A 95 -2.17 7.52 -3.72
CA LEU A 95 -1.12 7.23 -4.70
C LEU A 95 0.16 8.04 -4.45
N ASN A 96 0.02 9.27 -3.95
CA ASN A 96 1.17 10.14 -3.67
C ASN A 96 2.12 9.55 -2.62
N TYR A 97 1.62 8.79 -1.65
CA TYR A 97 2.48 8.09 -0.68
C TYR A 97 3.36 7.03 -1.35
N GLY A 98 2.85 6.38 -2.37
CA GLY A 98 3.58 5.35 -3.13
C GLY A 98 4.43 5.91 -4.27
N LEU A 99 3.87 6.78 -5.09
CA LEU A 99 4.51 7.25 -6.32
C LEU A 99 5.48 8.41 -6.08
N VAL A 100 5.11 9.35 -5.21
CA VAL A 100 5.90 10.58 -5.04
C VAL A 100 6.50 10.50 -3.65
N SER A 101 6.82 10.48 -2.84
CA SER A 101 7.31 10.61 -1.51
C SER A 101 6.54 11.63 -0.68
N GLY A 102 5.58 11.13 0.09
CA GLY A 102 4.79 11.92 1.03
C GLY A 102 3.71 12.77 0.35
N ALA A 103 2.64 13.06 1.08
CA ALA A 103 1.45 13.74 0.61
C ALA A 103 1.75 15.18 0.12
N GLY A 104 2.22 15.31 -1.10
CA GLY A 104 2.35 16.60 -1.79
C GLY A 104 3.35 17.60 -1.19
N THR A 105 4.02 17.28 -0.09
CA THR A 105 4.92 18.19 0.65
C THR A 105 6.40 17.76 0.63
N GLY A 106 6.76 16.74 -0.14
CA GLY A 106 8.16 16.28 -0.22
C GLY A 106 8.67 15.52 1.01
N THR A 107 7.81 15.19 1.96
CA THR A 107 8.17 14.40 3.13
C THR A 107 8.15 12.92 2.80
N VAL A 108 9.33 12.35 2.67
CA VAL A 108 9.62 11.01 2.14
C VAL A 108 9.11 9.87 3.04
N ASP A 109 8.76 10.14 4.29
CA ASP A 109 8.68 9.12 5.33
C ASP A 109 7.40 9.23 6.17
N ALA A 110 6.27 9.52 5.53
CA ALA A 110 4.98 9.51 6.21
C ALA A 110 4.46 8.08 6.36
N SER A 111 4.05 7.69 7.58
CA SER A 111 3.38 6.42 7.83
C SER A 111 1.87 6.59 7.92
N LEU A 112 1.17 5.52 7.59
CA LEU A 112 -0.29 5.46 7.58
C LEU A 112 -0.80 4.39 8.53
N SER A 113 -1.96 4.64 9.13
CA SER A 113 -2.81 3.59 9.68
C SER A 113 -3.96 3.31 8.71
N PHE A 114 -4.22 2.04 8.46
CA PHE A 114 -5.39 1.60 7.71
C PHE A 114 -6.40 0.95 8.64
N ILE A 115 -7.67 1.09 8.32
CA ILE A 115 -8.76 0.42 9.01
C ILE A 115 -9.78 -0.09 8.00
N PHE A 116 -10.28 -1.27 8.24
CA PHE A 116 -11.44 -1.82 7.55
C PHE A 116 -12.26 -2.66 8.54
N SER A 117 -13.50 -2.95 8.18
CA SER A 117 -14.31 -3.88 8.97
C SER A 117 -15.00 -4.90 8.08
N GLU A 118 -15.11 -6.09 8.61
CA GLU A 118 -15.80 -7.22 8.01
C GLU A 118 -16.90 -7.74 8.95
N LYS A 119 -17.86 -8.41 8.39
CA LYS A 119 -18.97 -8.98 9.16
C LYS A 119 -18.82 -10.49 9.21
N LEU A 120 -18.71 -11.02 10.42
CA LEU A 120 -18.69 -12.44 10.70
C LEU A 120 -19.85 -12.76 11.64
N ASP A 121 -20.69 -13.73 11.28
CA ASP A 121 -21.85 -14.14 12.07
C ASP A 121 -22.74 -12.98 12.59
N ASN A 122 -23.02 -12.02 11.70
CA ASN A 122 -23.77 -10.79 12.01
C ASN A 122 -23.06 -9.77 12.95
N THR A 123 -21.84 -10.04 13.36
CA THR A 123 -21.02 -9.13 14.18
C THR A 123 -19.98 -8.43 13.31
N GLU A 124 -19.84 -7.12 13.48
CA GLU A 124 -18.81 -6.33 12.80
C GLU A 124 -17.50 -6.40 13.57
N TYR A 125 -16.42 -6.74 12.87
CA TYR A 125 -15.06 -6.80 13.41
C TYR A 125 -14.18 -5.81 12.67
N PHE A 126 -13.39 -5.05 13.42
CA PHE A 126 -12.45 -4.07 12.91
C PHE A 126 -11.04 -4.63 12.92
N THR A 127 -10.31 -4.40 11.85
CA THR A 127 -8.87 -4.64 11.76
C THR A 127 -8.17 -3.32 11.49
N ILE A 128 -7.14 -3.04 12.29
CA ILE A 128 -6.30 -1.85 12.11
C ILE A 128 -4.88 -2.29 11.80
N LEU A 129 -4.34 -1.72 10.73
CA LEU A 129 -2.94 -1.89 10.34
C LEU A 129 -2.22 -0.59 10.68
N LYS A 130 -1.14 -0.67 11.44
CA LYS A 130 -0.42 0.50 11.94
C LYS A 130 1.00 0.57 11.40
N GLY A 131 1.53 1.78 11.27
CA GLY A 131 2.90 1.98 10.81
C GLY A 131 3.11 1.50 9.38
N CYS A 132 2.15 1.74 8.50
CA CYS A 132 2.20 1.24 7.14
C CYS A 132 3.02 2.16 6.24
N LEU A 133 3.98 1.59 5.53
CA LEU A 133 4.84 2.26 4.55
C LEU A 133 4.75 1.51 3.22
N PRO A 134 4.62 2.22 2.09
CA PRO A 134 4.53 1.58 0.78
C PRO A 134 5.90 1.05 0.33
N THR A 135 5.96 -0.24 -0.02
CA THR A 135 7.15 -0.88 -0.59
C THR A 135 7.08 -0.96 -2.11
N SER A 136 5.89 -1.16 -2.65
CA SER A 136 5.67 -1.17 -4.09
C SER A 136 4.35 -0.49 -4.43
N THR A 137 4.33 0.25 -5.51
CA THR A 137 3.13 0.87 -6.05
C THR A 137 3.15 0.73 -7.56
N THR A 138 2.19 0.02 -8.09
CA THR A 138 1.95 -0.10 -9.52
C THR A 138 0.67 0.64 -9.87
N LEU A 139 0.78 1.60 -10.77
CA LEU A 139 -0.36 2.29 -11.35
C LEU A 139 -0.48 1.88 -12.81
N SER A 140 -1.61 1.36 -13.20
CA SER A 140 -1.86 0.92 -14.57
C SER A 140 -3.13 1.53 -15.13
N LEU A 141 -3.09 1.85 -16.43
CA LEU A 141 -4.25 2.28 -17.20
C LEU A 141 -4.67 1.13 -18.10
N GLU A 142 -5.84 0.59 -17.87
CA GLU A 142 -6.43 -0.45 -18.68
C GLU A 142 -7.85 -0.10 -19.07
N ARG A 143 -8.15 -0.16 -20.37
CA ARG A 143 -9.50 0.12 -20.91
C ARG A 143 -10.07 1.47 -20.45
N GLY A 144 -9.18 2.47 -20.30
CA GLY A 144 -9.58 3.82 -19.93
C GLY A 144 -9.79 4.06 -18.43
N THR A 145 -9.55 3.08 -17.57
CA THR A 145 -9.69 3.21 -16.12
C THR A 145 -8.34 2.96 -15.44
N TRP A 146 -8.02 3.79 -14.46
CA TRP A 146 -6.83 3.61 -13.64
C TRP A 146 -7.05 2.53 -12.58
N ASN A 147 -6.06 1.66 -12.45
CA ASN A 147 -5.97 0.64 -11.42
C ASN A 147 -4.68 0.84 -10.64
N ALA A 148 -4.74 0.71 -9.34
CA ALA A 148 -3.60 0.80 -8.45
C ALA A 148 -3.43 -0.51 -7.67
N ASP A 149 -2.20 -1.01 -7.64
CA ASP A 149 -1.75 -2.11 -6.81
C ASP A 149 -0.68 -1.57 -5.87
N MET A 150 -0.88 -1.66 -4.56
CA MET A 150 0.08 -1.17 -3.57
C MET A 150 0.39 -2.24 -2.56
N THR A 151 1.68 -2.49 -2.36
CA THR A 151 2.19 -3.37 -1.30
C THR A 151 2.78 -2.53 -0.18
N TRP A 152 2.45 -2.89 1.04
CA TRP A 152 2.79 -2.19 2.25
C TRP A 152 3.51 -3.10 3.23
N ILE A 153 4.45 -2.54 3.95
CA ILE A 153 4.99 -3.11 5.17
C ILE A 153 4.36 -2.40 6.36
N CYS A 154 3.95 -3.15 7.38
CA CYS A 154 3.30 -2.60 8.56
C CYS A 154 4.07 -2.98 9.82
N LYS A 155 4.03 -2.10 10.80
CA LYS A 155 4.57 -2.37 12.14
C LYS A 155 3.72 -3.38 12.90
N GLU A 156 2.40 -3.24 12.79
CA GLU A 156 1.45 -4.04 13.56
C GLU A 156 0.16 -4.25 12.78
N ILE A 157 -0.41 -5.44 12.91
CA ILE A 157 -1.78 -5.75 12.53
C ILE A 157 -2.53 -6.12 13.80
N THR A 158 -3.58 -5.37 14.13
CA THR A 158 -4.40 -5.71 15.30
C THR A 158 -5.23 -6.95 15.03
N THR A 159 -5.41 -7.78 16.05
CA THR A 159 -6.39 -8.86 15.98
C THR A 159 -7.79 -8.27 15.75
N PRO A 160 -8.60 -8.86 14.85
CA PRO A 160 -9.96 -8.38 14.60
C PRO A 160 -10.76 -8.31 15.90
N ALA A 161 -11.37 -7.15 16.16
CA ALA A 161 -12.12 -6.90 17.39
C ALA A 161 -13.42 -6.16 17.10
N THR A 162 -14.42 -6.35 17.95
CA THR A 162 -15.72 -5.66 17.84
C THR A 162 -15.64 -4.18 18.17
N SER A 163 -14.55 -3.74 18.80
CA SER A 163 -14.27 -2.33 19.10
C SER A 163 -12.97 -1.91 18.39
N HIS A 164 -13.00 -0.76 17.73
CA HIS A 164 -11.83 -0.17 17.10
C HIS A 164 -10.93 0.62 18.08
N GLY A 165 -11.35 0.83 19.34
CA GLY A 165 -10.55 1.55 20.35
C GLY A 165 -10.30 3.04 20.07
N LEU A 166 -11.00 3.66 19.11
CA LEU A 166 -10.86 5.06 18.75
C LEU A 166 -11.98 5.88 19.36
N THR A 167 -11.69 7.14 19.75
CA THR A 167 -12.69 8.06 20.32
C THR A 167 -13.30 8.91 19.21
N SER A 168 -14.61 8.77 19.01
CA SER A 168 -15.40 9.53 18.02
C SER A 168 -14.77 9.60 16.63
N PRO A 169 -14.42 8.45 16.02
CA PRO A 169 -13.84 8.44 14.68
C PRO A 169 -14.88 8.83 13.64
N THR A 170 -14.43 9.55 12.61
CA THR A 170 -15.23 9.81 11.42
C THR A 170 -14.79 8.84 10.34
N PHE A 171 -15.67 7.88 10.03
CA PHE A 171 -15.48 6.96 8.92
C PHE A 171 -16.16 7.50 7.67
N VAL A 172 -15.51 7.30 6.54
CA VAL A 172 -16.08 7.68 5.24
C VAL A 172 -16.96 6.53 4.73
N SER A 173 -18.07 6.88 4.14
CA SER A 173 -18.88 5.93 3.37
C SER A 173 -18.11 5.47 2.13
N ILE A 174 -18.62 4.44 1.46
CA ILE A 174 -18.08 4.03 0.15
C ILE A 174 -18.03 5.25 -0.76
N PRO A 175 -16.88 5.53 -1.42
CA PRO A 175 -16.77 6.68 -2.30
C PRO A 175 -17.87 6.66 -3.37
N THR A 176 -18.53 7.80 -3.55
CA THR A 176 -19.52 8.00 -4.61
C THR A 176 -18.90 8.61 -5.86
N ALA A 177 -17.64 9.07 -5.75
CA ALA A 177 -16.88 9.56 -6.89
C ALA A 177 -16.60 8.44 -7.88
N SER A 178 -16.60 8.78 -9.16
CA SER A 178 -16.18 7.84 -10.21
C SER A 178 -14.69 7.52 -10.08
N PRO A 179 -14.26 6.32 -10.50
CA PRO A 179 -12.82 6.02 -10.58
C PRO A 179 -12.17 6.98 -11.58
N LEU A 180 -10.90 7.30 -11.35
CA LEU A 180 -10.11 8.10 -12.29
C LEU A 180 -10.05 7.39 -13.65
N THR A 181 -10.21 8.16 -14.71
CA THR A 181 -10.14 7.71 -16.10
C THR A 181 -8.99 8.41 -16.83
N HIS A 182 -8.65 7.95 -18.03
CA HIS A 182 -7.61 8.60 -18.82
C HIS A 182 -7.95 10.07 -19.15
N THR A 183 -9.24 10.42 -19.22
CA THR A 183 -9.69 11.80 -19.48
C THR A 183 -9.46 12.73 -18.30
N ASP A 184 -9.34 12.20 -17.08
CA ASP A 184 -9.06 13.00 -15.88
C ASP A 184 -7.61 13.49 -15.83
N ALA A 185 -6.71 12.84 -16.58
CA ALA A 185 -5.33 13.27 -16.73
C ALA A 185 -5.13 14.36 -17.81
N GLY A 186 -6.20 14.84 -18.41
CA GLY A 186 -6.18 15.79 -19.52
C GLY A 186 -6.38 15.10 -20.87
N SER A 187 -6.40 15.89 -21.95
CA SER A 187 -6.77 15.39 -23.28
C SER A 187 -5.78 14.38 -23.88
N ASP A 188 -4.52 14.35 -23.40
CA ASP A 188 -3.48 13.41 -23.83
C ASP A 188 -2.41 13.26 -22.73
N PRO A 189 -2.57 12.28 -21.81
CA PRO A 189 -1.61 12.06 -20.72
C PRO A 189 -0.22 11.64 -21.22
N PHE A 190 -0.13 11.15 -22.46
CA PHE A 190 1.13 10.75 -23.07
C PHE A 190 1.36 11.48 -24.38
N ALA A 191 2.33 12.39 -24.37
CA ALA A 191 2.87 13.01 -25.56
C ALA A 191 4.31 12.58 -25.75
N TRP A 192 4.63 11.96 -26.90
CA TRP A 192 6.01 11.75 -27.31
C TRP A 192 6.42 12.92 -28.19
N ASN A 193 7.47 13.65 -27.77
CA ASN A 193 7.98 14.79 -28.49
C ASN A 193 6.87 15.81 -28.88
N SER A 194 6.01 16.13 -27.89
CA SER A 194 4.85 17.03 -28.04
C SER A 194 3.75 16.53 -29.00
N THR A 195 3.82 15.28 -29.45
CA THR A 195 2.77 14.67 -30.28
C THR A 195 1.96 13.70 -29.43
N ALA A 196 0.66 13.91 -29.36
CA ALA A 196 -0.27 13.01 -28.73
C ALA A 196 -0.14 11.59 -29.29
N THR A 197 0.15 10.63 -28.43
CA THR A 197 0.32 9.24 -28.81
C THR A 197 -0.79 8.43 -28.19
N PRO A 198 -1.69 7.83 -28.99
CA PRO A 198 -2.75 6.99 -28.43
C PRO A 198 -2.12 5.75 -27.79
N GLU A 199 -2.15 5.74 -26.47
CA GLU A 199 -1.74 4.59 -25.69
C GLU A 199 -2.85 3.55 -25.63
N ARG A 200 -2.45 2.29 -25.61
CA ARG A 200 -3.33 1.15 -25.36
C ARG A 200 -3.27 0.72 -23.90
N ARG A 201 -2.08 0.77 -23.34
CA ARG A 201 -1.80 0.44 -21.96
C ARG A 201 -0.66 1.31 -21.46
N PHE A 202 -0.75 1.65 -20.22
CA PHE A 202 0.33 2.27 -19.47
C PHE A 202 0.47 1.57 -18.12
N SER A 203 1.70 1.37 -17.68
CA SER A 203 1.97 0.90 -16.34
C SER A 203 3.22 1.60 -15.81
N THR A 204 3.16 2.06 -14.59
CA THR A 204 4.32 2.52 -13.83
C THR A 204 4.39 1.79 -12.51
N THR A 205 5.58 1.31 -12.18
CA THR A 205 5.85 0.65 -10.90
C THR A 205 6.96 1.40 -10.18
N VAL A 206 6.67 1.78 -8.95
CA VAL A 206 7.64 2.35 -8.02
C VAL A 206 7.90 1.34 -6.93
N THR A 207 9.12 0.84 -6.85
CA THR A 207 9.57 -0.07 -5.79
C THR A 207 10.50 0.68 -4.84
N ARG A 208 10.38 0.42 -3.54
CA ARG A 208 11.22 0.97 -2.49
C ARG A 208 11.78 -0.16 -1.64
N ASP A 209 13.10 -0.19 -1.54
CA ASP A 209 13.75 -1.05 -0.57
C ASP A 209 13.55 -0.48 0.82
N MET A 210 13.27 -1.33 1.78
CA MET A 210 13.07 -0.94 3.17
C MET A 210 14.19 -1.50 4.04
N SER A 211 14.81 -0.64 4.82
CA SER A 211 15.63 -1.07 5.95
C SER A 211 14.75 -1.19 7.18
N VAL A 212 14.65 -2.39 7.69
CA VAL A 212 13.80 -2.72 8.86
C VAL A 212 14.71 -2.96 10.05
N LEU A 213 14.41 -2.30 11.17
CA LEU A 213 15.11 -2.46 12.42
C LEU A 213 14.12 -2.97 13.47
N SER A 214 14.49 -4.05 14.15
CA SER A 214 13.86 -4.51 15.38
C SER A 214 14.83 -4.38 16.54
N VAL A 215 14.32 -4.02 17.71
CA VAL A 215 15.15 -4.00 18.93
C VAL A 215 15.20 -5.41 19.50
N ASN A 216 16.38 -5.82 19.99
CA ASN A 216 16.55 -7.11 20.64
C ASN A 216 15.51 -7.31 21.76
N GLY A 217 14.74 -8.38 21.66
CA GLY A 217 13.68 -8.72 22.63
C GLY A 217 12.29 -8.25 22.22
N GLU A 218 12.14 -7.50 21.12
CA GLU A 218 10.83 -7.17 20.55
C GLU A 218 10.56 -8.02 19.29
N SER A 219 9.38 -8.61 19.22
CA SER A 219 8.95 -9.40 18.07
C SER A 219 8.41 -8.53 16.91
N THR A 220 8.24 -7.24 17.13
CA THR A 220 7.66 -6.31 16.15
C THR A 220 8.70 -5.34 15.58
N ILE A 221 8.44 -4.84 14.38
CA ILE A 221 9.28 -3.81 13.76
C ILE A 221 9.26 -2.54 14.62
N THR A 222 10.40 -2.14 15.14
CA THR A 222 10.52 -0.88 15.87
C THR A 222 10.56 0.30 14.91
N TYR A 223 11.21 0.12 13.76
CA TYR A 223 11.43 1.17 12.80
C TYR A 223 11.62 0.60 11.38
N ALA A 224 11.02 1.24 10.40
CA ALA A 224 11.27 0.93 8.99
C ALA A 224 11.60 2.23 8.24
N LYS A 225 12.62 2.20 7.39
CA LYS A 225 13.07 3.35 6.60
C LYS A 225 13.21 2.97 5.14
N PRO A 226 12.59 3.71 4.20
CA PRO A 226 12.88 3.55 2.79
C PRO A 226 14.33 3.96 2.50
N THR A 227 15.04 3.14 1.72
CA THR A 227 16.44 3.35 1.36
C THR A 227 16.61 3.72 -0.10
N THR A 228 16.22 2.83 -0.99
CA THR A 228 16.37 2.99 -2.43
C THR A 228 15.01 3.04 -3.10
N ARG A 229 14.90 3.84 -4.15
CA ARG A 229 13.70 3.94 -4.97
C ARG A 229 14.05 3.59 -6.41
N ARG A 230 13.30 2.66 -6.98
CA ARG A 230 13.38 2.29 -8.39
C ARG A 230 12.05 2.59 -9.05
N ILE A 231 12.09 3.20 -10.23
CA ILE A 231 10.91 3.52 -11.02
C ILE A 231 11.05 2.80 -12.35
N GLU A 232 10.05 2.02 -12.68
CA GLU A 232 9.90 1.37 -13.97
C GLU A 232 8.59 1.86 -14.61
N PHE A 233 8.60 2.05 -15.92
CA PHE A 233 7.39 2.34 -16.66
C PHE A 233 7.36 1.56 -17.96
N SER A 234 6.17 1.19 -18.37
CA SER A 234 5.88 0.49 -19.62
C SER A 234 4.74 1.18 -20.34
N VAL A 235 4.90 1.40 -21.62
CA VAL A 235 3.87 1.99 -22.48
C VAL A 235 3.68 1.10 -23.71
N ASP A 236 2.44 0.70 -23.94
CA ASP A 236 2.01 0.03 -25.17
C ASP A 236 1.21 1.04 -26.00
N ALA A 237 1.82 1.55 -27.05
CA ALA A 237 1.28 2.61 -27.87
C ALA A 237 1.13 2.19 -29.33
N PHE A 238 0.08 2.70 -30.00
CA PHE A 238 -0.06 2.55 -31.42
C PHE A 238 0.86 3.51 -32.18
N VAL A 239 1.73 2.98 -33.01
CA VAL A 239 2.55 3.80 -33.89
C VAL A 239 1.72 4.21 -35.10
N LYS A 240 1.24 5.46 -35.12
CA LYS A 240 0.44 6.00 -36.21
C LYS A 240 1.27 6.52 -37.40
N ASN A 241 2.55 6.83 -37.18
CA ASN A 241 3.41 7.39 -38.22
C ASN A 241 4.87 6.97 -38.05
N THR A 242 5.67 7.19 -39.09
CA THR A 242 7.10 6.84 -39.12
C THR A 242 7.96 7.74 -38.25
N THR A 243 7.50 8.92 -37.87
CA THR A 243 8.23 9.88 -37.04
C THR A 243 8.54 9.30 -35.66
N PHE A 244 7.56 8.61 -35.06
CA PHE A 244 7.77 7.93 -33.78
C PHE A 244 8.90 6.88 -33.84
N LEU A 245 8.92 6.06 -34.91
CA LEU A 245 9.96 5.04 -35.11
C LEU A 245 11.34 5.67 -35.35
N THR A 246 11.39 6.79 -36.05
CA THR A 246 12.62 7.52 -36.33
C THR A 246 13.20 8.12 -35.04
N ASP A 247 12.35 8.76 -34.22
CA ASP A 247 12.75 9.35 -32.94
C ASP A 247 13.18 8.28 -31.92
N PHE A 248 12.48 7.15 -31.88
CA PHE A 248 12.84 6.03 -31.02
C PHE A 248 14.21 5.46 -31.39
N LYS A 249 14.49 5.23 -32.68
CA LYS A 249 15.78 4.76 -33.17
C LYS A 249 16.91 5.76 -32.91
N ALA A 250 16.64 7.06 -33.05
CA ALA A 250 17.64 8.11 -32.82
C ALA A 250 18.04 8.24 -31.35
N LYS A 251 17.20 7.84 -30.40
CA LYS A 251 17.47 7.89 -28.96
C LYS A 251 18.05 6.60 -28.37
N THR A 252 18.07 5.51 -29.14
CA THR A 252 18.65 4.20 -28.76
C THR A 252 20.06 3.97 -29.30
N ALA A 253 20.64 4.96 -29.98
CA ALA A 253 22.00 4.90 -30.54
C ALA A 253 23.04 5.64 -29.63
#